data_e450def8f172d7b389c66fb1126bfd12
#
_entry.id   e450def8f172d7b389c66fb1126bfd12
#
_cell.length_a   1.000
_cell.length_b   1.000
_cell.length_c   1.000
_cell.angle_alpha   90.00
_cell.angle_beta   90.00
_cell.angle_gamma   90.00
#
_symmetry.space_group_name_H-M   'P 1'
#
loop_
_entity.id
_entity.type
_entity.pdbx_description
1 polymer ?
#
loop_
_entity_poly.entity_id
_entity_poly.type
_entity_poly.pdbx_seq_one_letter_code
_entity_poly.pdbx_strand_id
1 'polypeptide(L)'
;MKFRIAIDTGGTFTDIVVADENGALTLGKAPSTPERSSGGVIEGLKDAARNMSLDLAGLIKGTEVLIYGTTWATNAIITGSTAKTAMLLTAGFPDILVYRQGGKLHPFEMQIDPLKPYVPRSLTVEVPERINAEGGVERALDEAEVRHALQRLNKLSVEAVAVCLLWSIKNRAHEVRLGELIEEEMPGIPFTLSHQLNPILREYPRASSTAIDASLKPRMQAHLSELQSDLNAIGFAGEMLVSTVSGGVMHVADVAERPIYMVKSGPAMAPRAGIAYAEAEKLSNDVLVVDTGGTTFDVSLVRDGEVKFTRETWLGPLFYGHNLGLSSVDVRSVGAGGGSLAWIDSGGLLRVGPGSAGAVPGPACYGRGGAEPTVTDAAVVLGYIDPDHFLDGRMPLDVEAARAAVGGIAAALDLALHEAAFSILRIAS
;
A
#
# COMPACT_ATOMS: atom_id res chain seq x y z
N MET A 1 25.91 -7.63 21.85
CA MET A 1 24.44 -7.73 21.78
C MET A 1 24.06 -7.76 20.33
N LYS A 2 23.15 -8.63 19.98
CA LYS A 2 22.58 -8.80 18.62
C LYS A 2 21.15 -8.32 18.66
N PHE A 3 20.77 -7.59 17.62
CA PHE A 3 19.43 -7.02 17.51
C PHE A 3 18.76 -7.42 16.20
N ARG A 4 17.45 -7.51 16.22
CA ARG A 4 16.56 -7.57 15.07
C ARG A 4 15.61 -6.41 15.15
N ILE A 5 15.44 -5.69 14.05
CA ILE A 5 14.62 -4.49 14.00
C ILE A 5 13.50 -4.69 13.00
N ALA A 6 12.28 -4.37 13.41
CA ALA A 6 11.14 -4.20 12.52
C ALA A 6 10.75 -2.72 12.47
N ILE A 7 10.48 -2.24 11.26
CA ILE A 7 10.11 -0.85 10.98
C ILE A 7 8.80 -0.87 10.21
N ASP A 8 7.83 -0.10 10.66
CA ASP A 8 6.61 0.19 9.91
C ASP A 8 6.50 1.70 9.65
N THR A 9 6.65 2.07 8.38
CA THR A 9 6.52 3.47 7.97
C THR A 9 5.12 3.71 7.41
N GLY A 10 4.26 4.24 8.25
CA GLY A 10 2.93 4.70 7.87
C GLY A 10 2.95 6.12 7.30
N GLY A 11 1.77 6.62 6.91
CA GLY A 11 1.62 7.99 6.38
C GLY A 11 1.84 9.09 7.43
N THR A 12 1.73 8.78 8.73
CA THR A 12 1.79 9.75 9.83
C THR A 12 2.99 9.51 10.75
N PHE A 13 3.22 8.26 11.12
CA PHE A 13 4.28 7.85 12.03
C PHE A 13 5.07 6.69 11.47
N THR A 14 6.31 6.59 11.91
CA THR A 14 7.19 5.44 11.72
C THR A 14 7.37 4.77 13.07
N ASP A 15 6.97 3.53 13.16
CA ASP A 15 7.05 2.69 14.35
C ASP A 15 8.25 1.75 14.22
N ILE A 16 9.03 1.63 15.30
CA ILE A 16 10.22 0.78 15.39
C ILE A 16 10.03 -0.22 16.53
N VAL A 17 10.33 -1.47 16.26
CA VAL A 17 10.41 -2.51 17.27
C VAL A 17 11.79 -3.14 17.20
N VAL A 18 12.53 -3.09 18.30
CA VAL A 18 13.82 -3.73 18.44
C VAL A 18 13.67 -4.95 19.35
N ALA A 19 14.07 -6.11 18.87
CA ALA A 19 14.20 -7.33 19.67
C ALA A 19 15.66 -7.62 19.96
N ASP A 20 16.00 -7.85 21.21
CA ASP A 20 17.33 -8.31 21.62
C ASP A 20 17.49 -9.83 21.48
N GLU A 21 18.66 -10.35 21.81
CA GLU A 21 19.00 -11.78 21.76
C GLU A 21 18.19 -12.65 22.74
N ASN A 22 17.56 -12.04 23.76
CA ASN A 22 16.70 -12.71 24.73
C ASN A 22 15.22 -12.62 24.37
N GLY A 23 14.87 -11.90 23.29
CA GLY A 23 13.51 -11.66 22.86
C GLY A 23 12.81 -10.50 23.57
N ALA A 24 13.52 -9.70 24.37
CA ALA A 24 12.95 -8.49 24.95
C ALA A 24 12.72 -7.43 23.86
N LEU A 25 11.55 -6.80 23.89
CA LEU A 25 11.13 -5.83 22.90
C LEU A 25 11.28 -4.40 23.44
N THR A 26 11.85 -3.53 22.62
CA THR A 26 11.90 -2.09 22.86
C THR A 26 11.25 -1.36 21.69
N LEU A 27 10.43 -0.38 22.01
CA LEU A 27 9.71 0.42 21.01
C LEU A 27 10.43 1.75 20.78
N GLY A 28 10.35 2.23 19.55
CA GLY A 28 10.69 3.58 19.15
C GLY A 28 9.62 4.13 18.21
N LYS A 29 9.41 5.44 18.21
CA LYS A 29 8.41 6.09 17.38
C LYS A 29 8.86 7.47 16.95
N ALA A 30 8.63 7.80 15.67
CA ALA A 30 8.89 9.13 15.14
C ALA A 30 7.81 9.55 14.15
N PRO A 31 7.57 10.85 13.92
CA PRO A 31 6.76 11.31 12.80
C PRO A 31 7.38 10.88 11.47
N SER A 32 6.55 10.41 10.54
CA SER A 32 7.01 10.15 9.18
C SER A 32 7.30 11.45 8.44
N THR A 33 8.38 11.48 7.67
CA THR A 33 8.79 12.63 6.87
C THR A 33 8.45 12.37 5.40
N PRO A 34 7.44 13.04 4.82
CA PRO A 34 7.04 12.80 3.43
C PRO A 34 8.13 13.10 2.40
N GLU A 35 8.99 14.09 2.70
CA GLU A 35 10.05 14.57 1.79
C GLU A 35 11.26 13.65 1.72
N ARG A 36 11.54 12.91 2.80
CA ARG A 36 12.66 11.96 2.89
C ARG A 36 12.28 10.80 3.81
N SER A 37 11.94 9.69 3.21
CA SER A 37 11.41 8.52 3.94
C SER A 37 12.37 7.95 4.98
N SER A 38 13.67 8.07 4.76
CA SER A 38 14.70 7.66 5.72
C SER A 38 14.76 8.53 6.98
N GLY A 39 14.27 9.77 6.93
CA GLY A 39 14.29 10.69 8.07
C GLY A 39 13.50 10.15 9.26
N GLY A 40 12.24 9.77 9.04
CA GLY A 40 11.40 9.17 10.08
C GLY A 40 11.96 7.85 10.60
N VAL A 41 12.57 7.04 9.73
CA VAL A 41 13.24 5.79 10.11
C VAL A 41 14.41 6.06 11.05
N ILE A 42 15.31 6.98 10.68
CA ILE A 42 16.50 7.30 11.50
C ILE A 42 16.10 7.91 12.85
N GLU A 43 15.12 8.81 12.88
CA GLU A 43 14.64 9.40 14.14
C GLU A 43 13.96 8.34 15.04
N GLY A 44 13.17 7.43 14.46
CA GLY A 44 12.60 6.30 15.22
C GLY A 44 13.66 5.35 15.78
N LEU A 45 14.73 5.07 15.02
CA LEU A 45 15.86 4.28 15.48
C LEU A 45 16.62 4.97 16.62
N LYS A 46 16.78 6.30 16.56
CA LYS A 46 17.36 7.09 17.68
C LYS A 46 16.48 7.02 18.93
N ASP A 47 15.16 7.05 18.75
CA ASP A 47 14.21 6.94 19.85
C ASP A 47 14.30 5.57 20.53
N ALA A 48 14.29 4.48 19.73
CA ALA A 48 14.48 3.13 20.24
C ALA A 48 15.83 2.96 20.95
N ALA A 49 16.93 3.47 20.39
CA ALA A 49 18.24 3.40 21.01
C ALA A 49 18.26 4.10 22.37
N ARG A 50 17.68 5.30 22.48
CA ARG A 50 17.54 6.01 23.77
C ARG A 50 16.79 5.20 24.82
N ASN A 51 15.68 4.55 24.41
CA ASN A 51 14.88 3.70 25.30
C ASN A 51 15.65 2.47 25.79
N MET A 52 16.69 2.05 25.04
CA MET A 52 17.63 0.98 25.44
C MET A 52 18.87 1.48 26.16
N SER A 53 19.00 2.79 26.45
CA SER A 53 20.20 3.41 26.97
C SER A 53 21.45 3.19 26.09
N LEU A 54 21.26 3.13 24.77
CA LEU A 54 22.27 2.99 23.72
C LEU A 54 22.37 4.27 22.89
N ASP A 55 23.51 4.46 22.23
CA ASP A 55 23.57 5.37 21.08
C ASP A 55 23.11 4.68 19.78
N LEU A 56 22.80 5.46 18.77
CA LEU A 56 22.36 4.94 17.48
C LEU A 56 23.42 4.01 16.86
N ALA A 57 24.69 4.36 16.96
CA ALA A 57 25.78 3.57 16.38
C ALA A 57 25.89 2.19 17.04
N GLY A 58 25.73 2.11 18.35
CA GLY A 58 25.71 0.85 19.10
C GLY A 58 24.54 -0.05 18.72
N LEU A 59 23.33 0.52 18.57
CA LEU A 59 22.15 -0.21 18.10
C LEU A 59 22.38 -0.75 16.69
N ILE A 60 22.76 0.10 15.76
CA ILE A 60 22.88 -0.24 14.33
C ILE A 60 24.00 -1.26 14.10
N LYS A 61 25.16 -1.10 14.75
CA LYS A 61 26.27 -2.05 14.64
C LYS A 61 25.90 -3.44 15.14
N GLY A 62 25.01 -3.54 16.14
CA GLY A 62 24.54 -4.81 16.68
C GLY A 62 23.37 -5.42 15.87
N THR A 63 22.82 -4.71 14.88
CA THR A 63 21.64 -5.16 14.14
C THR A 63 22.02 -6.14 13.03
N GLU A 64 21.54 -7.38 13.16
CA GLU A 64 21.76 -8.44 12.16
C GLU A 64 20.72 -8.39 11.02
N VAL A 65 19.46 -8.12 11.37
CA VAL A 65 18.34 -8.10 10.43
C VAL A 65 17.47 -6.89 10.69
N LEU A 66 17.11 -6.21 9.61
CA LEU A 66 16.17 -5.12 9.59
C LEU A 66 15.03 -5.47 8.63
N ILE A 67 13.79 -5.51 9.14
CA ILE A 67 12.58 -5.74 8.34
C ILE A 67 11.88 -4.41 8.15
N TYR A 68 11.69 -4.00 6.90
CA TYR A 68 11.06 -2.74 6.54
C TYR A 68 9.66 -2.95 5.96
N GLY A 69 8.67 -2.33 6.57
CA GLY A 69 7.30 -2.21 6.09
C GLY A 69 6.96 -0.76 5.77
N THR A 70 6.15 -0.52 4.75
CA THR A 70 5.69 0.81 4.38
C THR A 70 4.37 0.79 3.64
N THR A 71 3.57 1.83 3.82
CA THR A 71 2.35 2.08 3.05
C THR A 71 2.59 2.84 1.75
N TRP A 72 3.85 3.20 1.45
CA TRP A 72 4.21 4.09 0.35
C TRP A 72 3.71 3.58 -1.02
N ALA A 73 3.92 2.30 -1.34
CA ALA A 73 3.48 1.72 -2.61
C ALA A 73 1.96 1.78 -2.80
N THR A 74 1.20 1.48 -1.74
CA THR A 74 -0.26 1.57 -1.73
C THR A 74 -0.73 3.01 -1.93
N ASN A 75 -0.13 3.95 -1.21
CA ASN A 75 -0.45 5.37 -1.29
C ASN A 75 -0.12 5.94 -2.67
N ALA A 76 1.02 5.58 -3.27
CA ALA A 76 1.40 6.02 -4.61
C ALA A 76 0.34 5.62 -5.67
N ILE A 77 -0.22 4.42 -5.55
CA ILE A 77 -1.29 3.97 -6.47
C ILE A 77 -2.59 4.75 -6.24
N ILE A 78 -3.00 4.92 -4.98
CA ILE A 78 -4.26 5.59 -4.62
C ILE A 78 -4.23 7.07 -5.04
N THR A 79 -3.10 7.74 -4.85
CA THR A 79 -2.92 9.15 -5.20
C THR A 79 -2.55 9.39 -6.67
N GLY A 80 -2.31 8.31 -7.44
CA GLY A 80 -1.87 8.41 -8.85
C GLY A 80 -0.45 8.97 -9.00
N SER A 81 0.38 8.93 -7.94
CA SER A 81 1.77 9.39 -7.97
C SER A 81 2.75 8.31 -8.43
N THR A 82 2.30 7.37 -9.24
CA THR A 82 3.13 6.34 -9.90
C THR A 82 3.79 6.87 -11.17
N ALA A 83 4.75 6.11 -11.70
CA ALA A 83 5.43 6.45 -12.94
C ALA A 83 4.48 6.42 -14.16
N LYS A 84 4.73 7.30 -15.14
CA LYS A 84 4.01 7.29 -16.41
C LYS A 84 4.34 6.02 -17.19
N THR A 85 3.41 5.08 -17.21
CA THR A 85 3.62 3.71 -17.67
C THR A 85 2.95 3.46 -19.02
N ALA A 86 3.65 2.81 -19.94
CA ALA A 86 3.06 2.24 -21.14
C ALA A 86 2.74 0.76 -20.94
N MET A 87 1.74 0.26 -21.69
CA MET A 87 1.34 -1.15 -21.69
C MET A 87 1.43 -1.72 -23.10
N LEU A 88 2.18 -2.82 -23.25
CA LEU A 88 2.31 -3.58 -24.49
C LEU A 88 1.45 -4.85 -24.39
N LEU A 89 0.49 -5.00 -25.30
CA LEU A 89 -0.47 -6.10 -25.35
C LEU A 89 -0.51 -6.73 -26.74
N THR A 90 -0.86 -8.00 -26.86
CA THR A 90 -1.09 -8.65 -28.14
C THR A 90 -2.11 -7.88 -28.98
N ALA A 91 -1.84 -7.67 -30.26
CA ALA A 91 -2.73 -6.97 -31.20
C ALA A 91 -4.13 -7.59 -31.21
N GLY A 92 -5.16 -6.73 -31.22
CA GLY A 92 -6.57 -7.10 -31.10
C GLY A 92 -7.10 -7.21 -29.68
N PHE A 93 -6.24 -7.03 -28.64
CA PHE A 93 -6.63 -7.12 -27.23
C PHE A 93 -6.21 -5.89 -26.39
N PRO A 94 -6.27 -4.66 -26.93
CA PRO A 94 -5.75 -3.48 -26.24
C PRO A 94 -6.60 -3.04 -25.04
N ASP A 95 -7.83 -3.50 -24.94
CA ASP A 95 -8.81 -3.02 -23.96
C ASP A 95 -8.95 -3.91 -22.73
N ILE A 96 -8.00 -4.83 -22.49
CA ILE A 96 -8.01 -5.73 -21.33
C ILE A 96 -8.11 -4.95 -20.00
N LEU A 97 -7.39 -3.84 -19.86
CA LEU A 97 -7.43 -3.02 -18.65
C LEU A 97 -8.72 -2.19 -18.54
N VAL A 98 -9.44 -1.96 -19.63
CA VAL A 98 -10.73 -1.27 -19.67
C VAL A 98 -11.86 -2.22 -19.28
N TYR A 99 -11.95 -3.36 -19.98
CA TYR A 99 -13.02 -4.34 -19.74
C TYR A 99 -12.84 -5.16 -18.47
N ARG A 100 -11.60 -5.31 -17.99
CA ARG A 100 -11.27 -6.07 -16.78
C ARG A 100 -11.81 -7.50 -16.85
N GLN A 101 -12.62 -7.90 -15.87
CA GLN A 101 -13.30 -9.21 -15.85
C GLN A 101 -14.74 -9.14 -16.40
N GLY A 102 -15.17 -7.98 -16.88
CA GLY A 102 -16.51 -7.80 -17.46
C GLY A 102 -17.66 -7.79 -16.43
N GLY A 103 -17.35 -7.85 -15.13
CA GLY A 103 -18.37 -7.84 -14.08
C GLY A 103 -18.98 -6.46 -13.84
N LYS A 104 -20.27 -6.44 -13.49
CA LYS A 104 -20.98 -5.27 -12.99
C LYS A 104 -21.51 -5.58 -11.60
N LEU A 105 -21.28 -4.68 -10.62
CA LEU A 105 -21.86 -4.81 -9.27
C LEU A 105 -23.38 -4.67 -9.31
N HIS A 106 -23.86 -3.76 -10.17
CA HIS A 106 -25.27 -3.47 -10.36
C HIS A 106 -25.65 -3.68 -11.84
N PRO A 107 -26.07 -4.90 -12.23
CA PRO A 107 -26.29 -5.26 -13.63
C PRO A 107 -27.30 -4.36 -14.35
N PHE A 108 -28.26 -3.81 -13.61
CA PHE A 108 -29.34 -2.96 -14.13
C PHE A 108 -29.03 -1.45 -14.06
N GLU A 109 -27.90 -1.07 -13.52
CA GLU A 109 -27.47 0.34 -13.50
C GLU A 109 -26.87 0.70 -14.86
N MET A 110 -27.57 1.54 -15.60
CA MET A 110 -27.17 1.96 -16.96
C MET A 110 -26.33 3.25 -16.96
N GLN A 111 -26.25 3.96 -15.84
CA GLN A 111 -25.55 5.24 -15.69
C GLN A 111 -24.24 5.08 -14.91
N ILE A 112 -23.49 4.03 -15.19
CA ILE A 112 -22.16 3.85 -14.59
C ILE A 112 -21.14 4.59 -15.44
N ASP A 113 -20.37 5.47 -14.80
CA ASP A 113 -19.23 6.12 -15.43
C ASP A 113 -18.24 5.08 -15.98
N PRO A 114 -17.65 5.30 -17.16
CA PRO A 114 -16.64 4.43 -17.71
C PRO A 114 -15.48 4.25 -16.72
N LEU A 115 -15.12 3.02 -16.43
CA LEU A 115 -14.01 2.72 -15.52
C LEU A 115 -12.70 3.23 -16.13
N LYS A 116 -11.95 4.00 -15.35
CA LYS A 116 -10.61 4.44 -15.76
C LYS A 116 -9.66 3.24 -15.75
N PRO A 117 -9.01 2.89 -16.87
CA PRO A 117 -7.99 1.86 -16.88
C PRO A 117 -6.76 2.32 -16.10
N TYR A 118 -6.00 1.37 -15.54
CA TYR A 118 -4.77 1.70 -14.81
C TYR A 118 -3.73 2.40 -15.70
N VAL A 119 -3.52 1.88 -16.91
CA VAL A 119 -2.76 2.57 -17.96
C VAL A 119 -3.75 3.17 -18.96
N PRO A 120 -3.65 4.47 -19.28
CA PRO A 120 -4.50 5.10 -20.27
C PRO A 120 -4.41 4.41 -21.63
N ARG A 121 -5.55 4.31 -22.36
CA ARG A 121 -5.58 3.69 -23.70
C ARG A 121 -4.58 4.33 -24.69
N SER A 122 -4.30 5.62 -24.54
CA SER A 122 -3.31 6.34 -25.34
C SER A 122 -1.86 5.88 -25.14
N LEU A 123 -1.56 5.21 -24.00
CA LEU A 123 -0.27 4.61 -23.68
C LEU A 123 -0.29 3.08 -23.80
N THR A 124 -1.37 2.50 -24.32
CA THR A 124 -1.47 1.08 -24.63
C THR A 124 -1.07 0.87 -26.09
N VAL A 125 -0.12 -0.03 -26.32
CA VAL A 125 0.41 -0.39 -27.63
C VAL A 125 0.03 -1.80 -27.97
N GLU A 126 -0.49 -1.99 -29.18
CA GLU A 126 -0.75 -3.29 -29.76
C GLU A 126 0.51 -3.84 -30.41
N VAL A 127 0.94 -5.03 -29.98
CA VAL A 127 2.11 -5.73 -30.48
C VAL A 127 1.67 -6.75 -31.51
N PRO A 128 2.11 -6.62 -32.77
CA PRO A 128 1.78 -7.57 -33.83
C PRO A 128 2.52 -8.91 -33.62
N GLU A 129 1.89 -9.79 -32.86
CA GLU A 129 2.37 -11.14 -32.54
C GLU A 129 1.21 -12.06 -32.18
N ARG A 130 1.39 -13.38 -32.16
CA ARG A 130 0.42 -14.31 -31.59
C ARG A 130 1.07 -15.63 -31.18
N ILE A 131 0.91 -15.98 -29.90
CA ILE A 131 1.12 -17.32 -29.37
C ILE A 131 -0.26 -17.95 -29.14
N ASN A 132 -0.42 -19.23 -29.48
CA ASN A 132 -1.66 -19.99 -29.27
C ASN A 132 -1.67 -20.70 -27.90
N ALA A 133 -2.80 -21.35 -27.58
CA ALA A 133 -3.01 -22.03 -26.31
C ALA A 133 -2.07 -23.21 -26.06
N GLU A 134 -1.55 -23.81 -27.10
CA GLU A 134 -0.58 -24.91 -27.09
C GLU A 134 0.86 -24.41 -26.94
N GLY A 135 1.09 -23.08 -27.09
CA GLY A 135 2.42 -22.44 -27.06
C GLY A 135 3.09 -22.34 -28.44
N GLY A 136 2.37 -22.70 -29.51
CA GLY A 136 2.84 -22.49 -30.87
C GLY A 136 2.78 -21.03 -31.30
N VAL A 137 3.70 -20.64 -32.20
CA VAL A 137 3.71 -19.29 -32.81
C VAL A 137 2.78 -19.27 -34.00
N GLU A 138 1.64 -18.59 -33.89
CA GLU A 138 0.70 -18.36 -35.01
C GLU A 138 1.12 -17.15 -35.84
N ARG A 139 1.62 -16.11 -35.17
CA ARG A 139 2.16 -14.91 -35.80
C ARG A 139 3.49 -14.56 -35.13
N ALA A 140 4.53 -14.47 -35.93
CA ALA A 140 5.84 -14.03 -35.44
C ALA A 140 5.78 -12.59 -34.94
N LEU A 141 6.63 -12.26 -33.98
CA LEU A 141 6.81 -10.90 -33.47
C LEU A 141 7.32 -9.98 -34.58
N ASP A 142 6.61 -8.90 -34.85
CA ASP A 142 7.04 -7.86 -35.78
C ASP A 142 7.94 -6.85 -35.06
N GLU A 143 9.25 -7.12 -35.06
CA GLU A 143 10.24 -6.29 -34.36
C GLU A 143 10.31 -4.86 -34.94
N ALA A 144 10.07 -4.66 -36.23
CA ALA A 144 10.12 -3.35 -36.84
C ALA A 144 9.00 -2.43 -36.30
N GLU A 145 7.79 -2.94 -36.26
CA GLU A 145 6.64 -2.22 -35.67
C GLU A 145 6.85 -1.97 -34.16
N VAL A 146 7.40 -2.95 -33.44
CA VAL A 146 7.71 -2.78 -32.02
C VAL A 146 8.73 -1.67 -31.80
N ARG A 147 9.84 -1.66 -32.53
CA ARG A 147 10.85 -0.60 -32.44
C ARG A 147 10.27 0.78 -32.70
N HIS A 148 9.44 0.90 -33.74
CA HIS A 148 8.77 2.16 -34.03
C HIS A 148 7.83 2.58 -32.88
N ALA A 149 7.10 1.65 -32.30
CA ALA A 149 6.24 1.94 -31.15
C ALA A 149 7.04 2.39 -29.92
N LEU A 150 8.15 1.70 -29.59
CA LEU A 150 9.01 2.07 -28.47
C LEU A 150 9.63 3.46 -28.65
N GLN A 151 10.10 3.81 -29.84
CA GLN A 151 10.61 5.15 -30.16
C GLN A 151 9.53 6.23 -29.97
N ARG A 152 8.28 5.94 -30.31
CA ARG A 152 7.15 6.82 -30.04
C ARG A 152 6.89 6.98 -28.54
N LEU A 153 6.94 5.90 -27.76
CA LEU A 153 6.77 5.93 -26.31
C LEU A 153 7.88 6.75 -25.63
N ASN A 154 9.10 6.63 -26.11
CA ASN A 154 10.23 7.42 -25.62
C ASN A 154 10.00 8.94 -25.83
N LYS A 155 9.49 9.34 -27.01
CA LYS A 155 9.09 10.75 -27.26
C LYS A 155 7.96 11.23 -26.34
N LEU A 156 7.12 10.34 -25.84
CA LEU A 156 6.06 10.65 -24.89
C LEU A 156 6.55 10.72 -23.44
N SER A 157 7.86 10.56 -23.20
CA SER A 157 8.47 10.56 -21.86
C SER A 157 7.80 9.52 -20.93
N VAL A 158 7.67 8.30 -21.42
CA VAL A 158 7.22 7.15 -20.62
C VAL A 158 8.35 6.77 -19.67
N GLU A 159 8.04 6.54 -18.42
CA GLU A 159 8.98 6.26 -17.33
C GLU A 159 9.09 4.75 -16.99
N ALA A 160 8.12 3.95 -17.45
CA ALA A 160 8.12 2.50 -17.25
C ALA A 160 7.30 1.79 -18.32
N VAL A 161 7.62 0.51 -18.59
CA VAL A 161 6.90 -0.30 -19.58
C VAL A 161 6.42 -1.61 -18.95
N ALA A 162 5.13 -1.92 -19.14
CA ALA A 162 4.52 -3.20 -18.78
C ALA A 162 4.27 -4.02 -20.05
N VAL A 163 4.61 -5.31 -20.03
CA VAL A 163 4.40 -6.22 -21.16
C VAL A 163 3.56 -7.41 -20.71
N CYS A 164 2.41 -7.63 -21.36
CA CYS A 164 1.55 -8.77 -21.09
C CYS A 164 0.95 -9.31 -22.38
N LEU A 165 1.61 -10.33 -22.93
CA LEU A 165 1.15 -10.97 -24.16
C LEU A 165 0.26 -12.18 -23.86
N LEU A 166 -0.63 -12.49 -24.80
CA LEU A 166 -1.44 -13.70 -24.70
C LEU A 166 -0.56 -14.93 -24.73
N TRP A 167 -0.89 -15.90 -23.87
CA TRP A 167 -0.20 -17.19 -23.75
C TRP A 167 1.31 -17.11 -23.47
N SER A 168 1.85 -15.97 -23.04
CA SER A 168 3.24 -15.85 -22.60
C SER A 168 3.61 -16.82 -21.44
N ILE A 169 2.60 -17.31 -20.72
CA ILE A 169 2.74 -18.35 -19.68
C ILE A 169 3.04 -19.75 -20.27
N LYS A 170 2.73 -19.98 -21.56
CA LYS A 170 3.03 -21.21 -22.30
C LYS A 170 4.32 -21.06 -23.10
N ASN A 171 4.48 -19.94 -23.78
CA ASN A 171 5.67 -19.62 -24.55
C ASN A 171 6.04 -18.16 -24.34
N ARG A 172 7.13 -17.96 -23.61
CA ARG A 172 7.61 -16.62 -23.21
C ARG A 172 8.49 -15.93 -24.25
N ALA A 173 8.78 -16.58 -25.38
CA ALA A 173 9.79 -16.10 -26.33
C ALA A 173 9.54 -14.66 -26.80
N HIS A 174 8.29 -14.29 -27.12
CA HIS A 174 7.96 -12.94 -27.56
C HIS A 174 8.08 -11.89 -26.44
N GLU A 175 7.69 -12.21 -25.19
CA GLU A 175 7.89 -11.27 -24.06
C GLU A 175 9.37 -11.09 -23.75
N VAL A 176 10.18 -12.16 -23.79
CA VAL A 176 11.63 -12.06 -23.57
C VAL A 176 12.25 -11.17 -24.66
N ARG A 177 11.91 -11.39 -25.92
CA ARG A 177 12.41 -10.57 -27.01
C ARG A 177 11.97 -9.10 -26.90
N LEU A 178 10.75 -8.85 -26.43
CA LEU A 178 10.30 -7.48 -26.15
C LEU A 178 11.12 -6.82 -25.04
N GLY A 179 11.49 -7.56 -23.99
CA GLY A 179 12.39 -7.05 -22.96
C GLY A 179 13.73 -6.57 -23.56
N GLU A 180 14.36 -7.39 -24.40
CA GLU A 180 15.60 -7.02 -25.11
C GLU A 180 15.41 -5.77 -26.00
N LEU A 181 14.32 -5.69 -26.74
CA LEU A 181 14.01 -4.53 -27.58
C LEU A 181 13.77 -3.26 -26.75
N ILE A 182 13.17 -3.38 -25.55
CA ILE A 182 13.02 -2.24 -24.63
C ILE A 182 14.38 -1.75 -24.15
N GLU A 183 15.29 -2.67 -23.77
CA GLU A 183 16.65 -2.32 -23.36
C GLU A 183 17.44 -1.64 -24.49
N GLU A 184 17.25 -2.10 -25.75
CA GLU A 184 17.89 -1.52 -26.94
C GLU A 184 17.36 -0.11 -27.28
N GLU A 185 16.03 0.11 -27.29
CA GLU A 185 15.38 1.34 -27.78
C GLU A 185 15.11 2.37 -26.68
N MET A 186 15.03 1.94 -25.42
CA MET A 186 14.71 2.77 -24.25
C MET A 186 15.65 2.45 -23.08
N PRO A 187 16.98 2.61 -23.26
CA PRO A 187 17.95 2.20 -22.25
C PRO A 187 17.71 2.91 -20.91
N GLY A 188 17.73 2.12 -19.82
CA GLY A 188 17.50 2.62 -18.47
C GLY A 188 16.03 2.80 -18.06
N ILE A 189 15.07 2.58 -18.96
CA ILE A 189 13.66 2.54 -18.60
C ILE A 189 13.32 1.17 -18.00
N PRO A 190 12.86 1.12 -16.75
CA PRO A 190 12.47 -0.15 -16.13
C PRO A 190 11.21 -0.72 -16.78
N PHE A 191 11.16 -2.04 -16.85
CA PHE A 191 10.01 -2.74 -17.40
C PHE A 191 9.65 -3.98 -16.60
N THR A 192 8.45 -4.51 -16.82
CA THR A 192 7.96 -5.74 -16.21
C THR A 192 7.37 -6.65 -17.27
N LEU A 193 7.84 -7.90 -17.30
CA LEU A 193 7.31 -8.97 -18.16
C LEU A 193 6.32 -9.83 -17.39
N SER A 194 5.12 -10.01 -17.91
CA SER A 194 4.03 -10.67 -17.20
C SER A 194 4.32 -12.12 -16.83
N HIS A 195 5.02 -12.87 -17.69
CA HIS A 195 5.36 -14.26 -17.44
C HIS A 195 6.37 -14.44 -16.29
N GLN A 196 7.18 -13.41 -15.97
CA GLN A 196 8.13 -13.44 -14.85
C GLN A 196 7.47 -13.03 -13.54
N LEU A 197 6.57 -12.05 -13.58
CA LEU A 197 5.92 -11.53 -12.39
C LEU A 197 4.82 -12.43 -11.87
N ASN A 198 3.87 -12.79 -12.74
CA ASN A 198 2.61 -13.44 -12.34
C ASN A 198 2.10 -14.40 -13.44
N PRO A 199 2.71 -15.58 -13.60
CA PRO A 199 2.41 -16.51 -14.70
C PRO A 199 1.08 -17.26 -14.47
N ILE A 200 -0.04 -16.54 -14.37
CA ILE A 200 -1.38 -17.10 -14.20
C ILE A 200 -2.17 -17.08 -15.51
N LEU A 201 -3.12 -18.00 -15.61
CA LEU A 201 -4.18 -17.90 -16.62
C LEU A 201 -4.99 -16.62 -16.37
N ARG A 202 -5.81 -16.20 -17.30
CA ARG A 202 -6.59 -14.95 -17.30
C ARG A 202 -5.71 -13.70 -17.44
N GLU A 203 -5.89 -13.06 -18.55
CA GLU A 203 -5.08 -11.93 -19.00
C GLU A 203 -5.26 -10.70 -18.11
N TYR A 204 -6.50 -10.39 -17.67
CA TYR A 204 -6.73 -9.16 -16.90
C TYR A 204 -5.96 -9.13 -15.56
N PRO A 205 -6.06 -10.11 -14.66
CA PRO A 205 -5.27 -10.07 -13.40
C PRO A 205 -3.76 -10.02 -13.68
N ARG A 206 -3.27 -10.73 -14.72
CA ARG A 206 -1.87 -10.70 -15.12
C ARG A 206 -1.46 -9.34 -15.68
N ALA A 207 -2.25 -8.73 -16.58
CA ALA A 207 -2.00 -7.40 -17.12
C ALA A 207 -2.06 -6.32 -16.03
N SER A 208 -3.04 -6.41 -15.12
CA SER A 208 -3.18 -5.47 -14.00
C SER A 208 -1.97 -5.52 -13.06
N SER A 209 -1.55 -6.71 -12.61
CA SER A 209 -0.36 -6.85 -11.77
C SER A 209 0.89 -6.34 -12.48
N THR A 210 1.06 -6.63 -13.78
CA THR A 210 2.22 -6.19 -14.55
C THR A 210 2.27 -4.67 -14.71
N ALA A 211 1.11 -4.04 -14.96
CA ALA A 211 1.02 -2.58 -15.07
C ALA A 211 1.30 -1.88 -13.73
N ILE A 212 0.75 -2.42 -12.63
CA ILE A 212 0.99 -1.89 -11.28
C ILE A 212 2.48 -2.02 -10.92
N ASP A 213 3.08 -3.19 -11.12
CA ASP A 213 4.48 -3.43 -10.82
C ASP A 213 5.40 -2.48 -11.60
N ALA A 214 5.25 -2.41 -12.92
CA ALA A 214 6.04 -1.52 -13.76
C ALA A 214 5.94 -0.07 -13.30
N SER A 215 4.74 0.41 -12.97
CA SER A 215 4.51 1.80 -12.54
C SER A 215 5.15 2.16 -11.21
N LEU A 216 5.40 1.18 -10.36
CA LEU A 216 6.04 1.37 -9.06
C LEU A 216 7.57 1.34 -9.15
N LYS A 217 8.14 0.60 -10.11
CA LYS A 217 9.60 0.34 -10.18
C LYS A 217 10.46 1.59 -10.05
N PRO A 218 10.32 2.65 -10.87
CA PRO A 218 11.25 3.77 -10.83
C PRO A 218 11.35 4.40 -9.45
N ARG A 219 10.21 4.60 -8.80
CA ARG A 219 10.13 5.29 -7.51
C ARG A 219 10.51 4.38 -6.35
N MET A 220 10.11 3.11 -6.39
CA MET A 220 10.44 2.16 -5.32
C MET A 220 11.91 1.76 -5.33
N GLN A 221 12.51 1.61 -6.50
CA GLN A 221 13.95 1.38 -6.63
C GLN A 221 14.75 2.55 -6.04
N ALA A 222 14.38 3.79 -6.38
CA ALA A 222 15.01 4.98 -5.83
C ALA A 222 14.83 5.04 -4.29
N HIS A 223 13.60 4.84 -3.80
CA HIS A 223 13.29 4.86 -2.37
C HIS A 223 14.07 3.82 -1.55
N LEU A 224 14.07 2.55 -2.01
CA LEU A 224 14.77 1.48 -1.30
C LEU A 224 16.29 1.66 -1.36
N SER A 225 16.83 2.12 -2.49
CA SER A 225 18.25 2.45 -2.65
C SER A 225 18.69 3.58 -1.72
N GLU A 226 17.89 4.66 -1.64
CA GLU A 226 18.15 5.77 -0.72
C GLU A 226 18.13 5.29 0.74
N LEU A 227 17.10 4.56 1.15
CA LEU A 227 16.98 4.02 2.51
C LEU A 227 18.18 3.12 2.86
N GLN A 228 18.55 2.22 1.97
CA GLN A 228 19.69 1.33 2.18
C GLN A 228 21.02 2.12 2.28
N SER A 229 21.20 3.12 1.42
CA SER A 229 22.37 4.00 1.46
C SER A 229 22.47 4.77 2.77
N ASP A 230 21.36 5.34 3.25
CA ASP A 230 21.31 6.08 4.50
C ASP A 230 21.55 5.18 5.73
N LEU A 231 21.00 3.96 5.72
CA LEU A 231 21.28 2.97 6.77
C LEU A 231 22.75 2.55 6.78
N ASN A 232 23.34 2.32 5.60
CA ASN A 232 24.76 1.98 5.47
C ASN A 232 25.65 3.14 5.97
N ALA A 233 25.27 4.39 5.69
CA ALA A 233 26.01 5.58 6.12
C ALA A 233 26.06 5.73 7.66
N ILE A 234 25.06 5.22 8.38
CA ILE A 234 25.07 5.18 9.86
C ILE A 234 25.66 3.88 10.43
N GLY A 235 26.23 3.02 9.55
CA GLY A 235 26.97 1.82 9.95
C GLY A 235 26.18 0.52 9.95
N PHE A 236 25.00 0.47 9.34
CA PHE A 236 24.26 -0.79 9.16
C PHE A 236 25.01 -1.71 8.17
N ALA A 237 25.27 -2.94 8.59
CA ALA A 237 25.92 -3.97 7.78
C ALA A 237 25.17 -5.31 7.82
N GLY A 238 23.96 -5.31 8.39
CA GLY A 238 23.10 -6.48 8.47
C GLY A 238 22.30 -6.72 7.18
N GLU A 239 21.36 -7.65 7.24
CA GLU A 239 20.47 -7.98 6.14
C GLU A 239 19.21 -7.09 6.18
N MET A 240 18.88 -6.44 5.06
CA MET A 240 17.64 -5.68 4.91
C MET A 240 16.61 -6.51 4.17
N LEU A 241 15.52 -6.82 4.87
CA LEU A 241 14.33 -7.49 4.35
C LEU A 241 13.16 -6.52 4.26
N VAL A 242 12.21 -6.81 3.40
CA VAL A 242 11.01 -5.99 3.19
C VAL A 242 9.78 -6.86 3.37
N SER A 243 8.80 -6.37 4.13
CA SER A 243 7.51 -7.06 4.31
C SER A 243 6.72 -7.12 3.01
N THR A 244 5.98 -8.21 2.79
CA THR A 244 5.27 -8.46 1.55
C THR A 244 3.78 -8.70 1.77
N VAL A 245 3.01 -8.50 0.71
CA VAL A 245 1.56 -8.76 0.66
C VAL A 245 1.18 -10.21 0.99
N SER A 246 2.13 -11.13 0.91
CA SER A 246 1.94 -12.53 1.31
C SER A 246 2.13 -12.78 2.81
N GLY A 247 2.34 -11.73 3.62
CA GLY A 247 2.57 -11.87 5.06
C GLY A 247 3.91 -12.52 5.41
N GLY A 248 4.87 -12.46 4.50
CA GLY A 248 6.27 -12.85 4.67
C GLY A 248 7.22 -11.68 4.38
N VAL A 249 8.49 -12.00 4.22
CA VAL A 249 9.53 -11.02 3.88
C VAL A 249 10.31 -11.48 2.64
N MET A 250 10.86 -10.51 1.91
CA MET A 250 11.77 -10.74 0.78
C MET A 250 13.01 -9.86 0.94
N HIS A 251 14.12 -10.26 0.34
CA HIS A 251 15.32 -9.42 0.29
C HIS A 251 15.03 -8.10 -0.47
N VAL A 252 15.63 -7.00 -0.01
CA VAL A 252 15.37 -5.67 -0.58
C VAL A 252 15.62 -5.60 -2.10
N ALA A 253 16.64 -6.30 -2.61
CA ALA A 253 16.93 -6.35 -4.04
C ALA A 253 15.80 -7.03 -4.85
N ASP A 254 15.23 -8.13 -4.33
CA ASP A 254 14.12 -8.83 -5.00
C ASP A 254 12.85 -8.00 -5.03
N VAL A 255 12.60 -7.22 -3.95
CA VAL A 255 11.45 -6.33 -3.88
C VAL A 255 11.63 -5.11 -4.78
N ALA A 256 12.85 -4.58 -4.91
CA ALA A 256 13.15 -3.50 -5.85
C ALA A 256 12.85 -3.92 -7.30
N GLU A 257 13.06 -5.19 -7.64
CA GLU A 257 12.69 -5.76 -8.95
C GLU A 257 11.19 -6.05 -9.09
N ARG A 258 10.47 -6.26 -7.98
CA ARG A 258 9.05 -6.62 -7.96
C ARG A 258 8.30 -5.84 -6.89
N PRO A 259 8.22 -4.51 -7.01
CA PRO A 259 7.69 -3.64 -5.94
C PRO A 259 6.19 -3.83 -5.66
N ILE A 260 5.45 -4.49 -6.54
CA ILE A 260 4.04 -4.84 -6.29
C ILE A 260 3.86 -5.68 -5.01
N TYR A 261 4.88 -6.45 -4.61
CA TYR A 261 4.80 -7.23 -3.37
C TYR A 261 4.74 -6.38 -2.10
N MET A 262 5.12 -5.09 -2.17
CA MET A 262 4.98 -4.16 -1.04
C MET A 262 3.57 -3.62 -0.87
N VAL A 263 2.71 -3.75 -1.89
CA VAL A 263 1.35 -3.22 -1.86
C VAL A 263 0.55 -3.95 -0.79
N LYS A 264 -0.03 -3.21 0.18
CA LYS A 264 -0.73 -3.76 1.35
C LYS A 264 0.11 -4.70 2.23
N SER A 265 1.43 -4.54 2.26
CA SER A 265 2.31 -5.41 3.05
C SER A 265 2.17 -5.21 4.56
N GLY A 266 1.91 -3.99 5.05
CA GLY A 266 1.67 -3.71 6.47
C GLY A 266 0.50 -4.54 7.04
N PRO A 267 -0.73 -4.36 6.54
CA PRO A 267 -1.88 -5.15 6.96
C PRO A 267 -1.70 -6.66 6.82
N ALA A 268 -0.91 -7.11 5.84
CA ALA A 268 -0.64 -8.54 5.62
C ALA A 268 0.16 -9.20 6.77
N MET A 269 0.90 -8.41 7.55
CA MET A 269 1.67 -8.92 8.70
C MET A 269 0.80 -9.10 9.96
N ALA A 270 -0.33 -8.42 10.06
CA ALA A 270 -1.18 -8.43 11.25
C ALA A 270 -1.65 -9.84 11.66
N PRO A 271 -2.10 -10.74 10.75
CA PRO A 271 -2.49 -12.10 11.13
C PRO A 271 -1.33 -12.92 11.71
N ARG A 272 -0.09 -12.68 11.26
CA ARG A 272 1.09 -13.34 11.82
C ARG A 272 1.35 -12.91 13.26
N ALA A 273 1.21 -11.62 13.54
CA ALA A 273 1.27 -11.11 14.91
C ALA A 273 0.16 -11.72 15.78
N GLY A 274 -1.07 -11.77 15.24
CA GLY A 274 -2.20 -12.39 15.93
C GLY A 274 -1.94 -13.84 16.34
N ILE A 275 -1.35 -14.66 15.46
CA ILE A 275 -0.95 -16.03 15.78
C ILE A 275 0.07 -16.05 16.92
N ALA A 276 1.13 -15.24 16.82
CA ALA A 276 2.21 -15.20 17.82
C ALA A 276 1.68 -14.81 19.22
N TYR A 277 0.79 -13.81 19.28
CA TYR A 277 0.15 -13.43 20.55
C TYR A 277 -0.77 -14.50 21.09
N ALA A 278 -1.60 -15.13 20.25
CA ALA A 278 -2.49 -16.21 20.67
C ALA A 278 -1.71 -17.41 21.21
N GLU A 279 -0.59 -17.77 20.58
CA GLU A 279 0.31 -18.84 21.07
C GLU A 279 0.96 -18.48 22.40
N ALA A 280 1.47 -17.25 22.55
CA ALA A 280 2.09 -16.78 23.79
C ALA A 280 1.12 -16.79 24.97
N GLU A 281 -0.12 -16.39 24.74
CA GLU A 281 -1.20 -16.37 25.73
C GLU A 281 -1.95 -17.71 25.87
N LYS A 282 -1.55 -18.73 25.10
CA LYS A 282 -2.21 -20.06 25.07
C LYS A 282 -3.71 -20.00 24.79
N LEU A 283 -4.08 -19.10 23.87
CA LEU A 283 -5.46 -18.92 23.41
C LEU A 283 -5.80 -19.87 22.25
N SER A 284 -6.99 -19.68 21.67
CA SER A 284 -7.44 -20.42 20.50
C SER A 284 -6.55 -20.18 19.27
N ASN A 285 -6.43 -21.18 18.40
CA ASN A 285 -5.80 -21.04 17.08
C ASN A 285 -6.69 -20.29 16.07
N ASP A 286 -7.93 -19.96 16.46
CA ASP A 286 -8.83 -19.10 15.69
C ASP A 286 -8.72 -17.68 16.23
N VAL A 287 -8.26 -16.75 15.40
CA VAL A 287 -7.98 -15.35 15.80
C VAL A 287 -8.62 -14.39 14.81
N LEU A 288 -9.37 -13.44 15.33
CA LEU A 288 -9.79 -12.25 14.60
C LEU A 288 -8.82 -11.12 14.93
N VAL A 289 -8.12 -10.64 13.92
CA VAL A 289 -7.19 -9.51 14.07
C VAL A 289 -7.83 -8.26 13.49
N VAL A 290 -7.89 -7.22 14.30
CA VAL A 290 -8.44 -5.91 13.93
C VAL A 290 -7.39 -4.84 14.16
N ASP A 291 -7.26 -3.95 13.18
CA ASP A 291 -6.32 -2.82 13.22
C ASP A 291 -7.05 -1.53 12.84
N THR A 292 -7.10 -0.59 13.76
CA THR A 292 -7.73 0.72 13.55
C THR A 292 -6.65 1.75 13.28
N GLY A 293 -6.46 2.07 12.02
CA GLY A 293 -5.57 3.14 11.58
C GLY A 293 -6.23 4.52 11.54
N GLY A 294 -5.49 5.50 11.04
CA GLY A 294 -6.03 6.85 10.83
C GLY A 294 -7.06 6.92 9.69
N THR A 295 -6.98 6.03 8.70
CA THR A 295 -7.78 6.09 7.46
C THR A 295 -8.66 4.87 7.27
N THR A 296 -8.20 3.70 7.72
CA THR A 296 -8.87 2.41 7.52
C THR A 296 -9.01 1.64 8.82
N PHE A 297 -9.99 0.77 8.85
CA PHE A 297 -10.15 -0.30 9.80
C PHE A 297 -9.92 -1.62 9.06
N ASP A 298 -8.84 -2.31 9.38
CA ASP A 298 -8.43 -3.54 8.72
C ASP A 298 -8.80 -4.76 9.57
N VAL A 299 -9.39 -5.77 8.91
CA VAL A 299 -9.82 -7.01 9.56
C VAL A 299 -9.21 -8.19 8.83
N SER A 300 -8.61 -9.10 9.56
CA SER A 300 -8.11 -10.36 9.04
C SER A 300 -8.47 -11.54 9.96
N LEU A 301 -8.59 -12.72 9.36
CA LEU A 301 -8.99 -13.93 10.04
C LEU A 301 -7.88 -14.98 9.94
N VAL A 302 -7.51 -15.51 11.10
CA VAL A 302 -6.73 -16.75 11.24
C VAL A 302 -7.69 -17.85 11.64
N ARG A 303 -7.60 -19.00 11.00
CA ARG A 303 -8.40 -20.17 11.35
C ARG A 303 -7.53 -21.42 11.39
N ASP A 304 -7.67 -22.20 12.43
CA ASP A 304 -6.85 -23.39 12.69
C ASP A 304 -5.34 -23.10 12.70
N GLY A 305 -4.94 -21.88 13.14
CA GLY A 305 -3.55 -21.40 13.11
C GLY A 305 -3.03 -21.01 11.72
N GLU A 306 -3.88 -21.00 10.70
CA GLU A 306 -3.50 -20.68 9.33
C GLU A 306 -4.03 -19.32 8.89
N VAL A 307 -3.16 -18.55 8.23
CA VAL A 307 -3.52 -17.28 7.61
C VAL A 307 -4.32 -17.56 6.33
N LYS A 308 -5.41 -16.84 6.12
CA LYS A 308 -6.21 -16.95 4.89
C LYS A 308 -5.58 -16.15 3.75
N PHE A 309 -5.59 -16.74 2.56
CA PHE A 309 -5.10 -16.11 1.33
C PHE A 309 -6.23 -15.92 0.32
N THR A 310 -6.10 -14.86 -0.48
CA THR A 310 -7.01 -14.56 -1.59
C THR A 310 -6.24 -14.12 -2.83
N ARG A 311 -6.83 -14.31 -4.01
CA ARG A 311 -6.38 -13.72 -5.27
C ARG A 311 -7.27 -12.54 -5.72
N GLU A 312 -8.28 -12.23 -4.92
CA GLU A 312 -9.26 -11.18 -5.19
C GLU A 312 -8.97 -9.93 -4.35
N THR A 313 -7.70 -9.51 -4.35
CA THR A 313 -7.30 -8.25 -3.71
C THR A 313 -7.42 -7.11 -4.69
N TRP A 314 -8.24 -6.12 -4.32
CA TRP A 314 -8.52 -4.94 -5.13
C TRP A 314 -7.97 -3.69 -4.45
N LEU A 315 -7.44 -2.80 -5.26
CA LEU A 315 -7.07 -1.44 -4.88
C LEU A 315 -8.22 -0.51 -5.28
N GLY A 316 -8.95 -0.02 -4.28
CA GLY A 316 -10.23 0.65 -4.48
C GLY A 316 -11.42 -0.33 -4.40
N PRO A 317 -12.63 0.10 -4.80
CA PRO A 317 -13.84 -0.71 -4.67
C PRO A 317 -13.76 -2.00 -5.50
N LEU A 318 -14.41 -3.06 -4.99
CA LEU A 318 -14.49 -4.35 -5.66
C LEU A 318 -15.04 -4.17 -7.09
N PHE A 319 -14.40 -4.78 -8.08
CA PHE A 319 -14.64 -4.67 -9.52
C PHE A 319 -14.45 -3.29 -10.17
N TYR A 320 -14.51 -2.20 -9.39
CA TYR A 320 -14.27 -0.84 -9.89
C TYR A 320 -12.84 -0.35 -9.65
N GLY A 321 -12.14 -0.94 -8.67
CA GLY A 321 -10.72 -0.72 -8.43
C GLY A 321 -9.83 -1.48 -9.41
N HIS A 322 -8.56 -1.62 -9.07
CA HIS A 322 -7.58 -2.39 -9.83
C HIS A 322 -7.26 -3.69 -9.10
N ASN A 323 -7.39 -4.83 -9.79
CA ASN A 323 -7.07 -6.13 -9.20
C ASN A 323 -5.54 -6.27 -9.08
N LEU A 324 -5.06 -6.61 -7.88
CA LEU A 324 -3.64 -6.83 -7.64
C LEU A 324 -3.14 -8.09 -8.36
N GLY A 325 -4.01 -9.08 -8.58
CA GLY A 325 -3.73 -10.29 -9.35
C GLY A 325 -2.81 -11.30 -8.68
N LEU A 326 -2.19 -10.94 -7.56
CA LEU A 326 -1.29 -11.79 -6.79
C LEU A 326 -2.02 -12.50 -5.66
N SER A 327 -1.47 -13.65 -5.22
CA SER A 327 -1.88 -14.27 -3.97
C SER A 327 -1.42 -13.39 -2.80
N SER A 328 -2.35 -12.94 -2.00
CA SER A 328 -2.14 -12.04 -0.87
C SER A 328 -2.88 -12.53 0.36
N VAL A 329 -2.45 -12.09 1.53
CA VAL A 329 -3.21 -12.29 2.76
C VAL A 329 -4.59 -11.65 2.62
N ASP A 330 -5.64 -12.35 3.02
CA ASP A 330 -7.02 -11.82 2.97
C ASP A 330 -7.23 -10.83 4.12
N VAL A 331 -6.98 -9.56 3.83
CA VAL A 331 -7.25 -8.44 4.73
C VAL A 331 -8.38 -7.62 4.13
N ARG A 332 -9.45 -7.44 4.90
CA ARG A 332 -10.61 -6.63 4.53
C ARG A 332 -10.50 -5.26 5.15
N SER A 333 -10.37 -4.24 4.33
CA SER A 333 -10.28 -2.85 4.77
C SER A 333 -11.63 -2.17 4.65
N VAL A 334 -12.09 -1.57 5.73
CA VAL A 334 -13.24 -0.66 5.75
C VAL A 334 -12.69 0.77 5.75
N GLY A 335 -13.24 1.64 4.93
CA GLY A 335 -12.83 3.05 4.83
C GLY A 335 -13.36 3.90 6.00
N ALA A 336 -13.13 3.42 7.22
CA ALA A 336 -13.45 4.12 8.45
C ALA A 336 -12.25 3.98 9.40
N GLY A 337 -11.68 5.10 9.83
CA GLY A 337 -10.54 5.15 10.76
C GLY A 337 -10.61 6.40 11.61
N GLY A 338 -9.62 6.62 12.47
CA GLY A 338 -9.60 7.75 13.39
C GLY A 338 -9.71 9.12 12.72
N GLY A 339 -9.12 9.29 11.55
CA GLY A 339 -9.18 10.53 10.75
C GLY A 339 -10.39 10.64 9.83
N SER A 340 -11.32 9.67 9.82
CA SER A 340 -12.51 9.74 8.97
C SER A 340 -13.37 10.96 9.30
N LEU A 341 -13.69 11.73 8.26
CA LEU A 341 -14.48 12.97 8.38
C LEU A 341 -15.95 12.65 8.62
N ALA A 342 -16.55 13.34 9.58
CA ALA A 342 -17.99 13.32 9.80
C ALA A 342 -18.64 14.52 9.09
N TRP A 343 -19.71 14.28 8.34
CA TRP A 343 -20.39 15.29 7.53
C TRP A 343 -21.88 14.96 7.37
N ILE A 344 -22.65 15.94 6.95
CA ILE A 344 -24.09 15.81 6.75
C ILE A 344 -24.36 15.83 5.25
N ASP A 345 -25.04 14.77 4.76
CA ASP A 345 -25.40 14.67 3.35
C ASP A 345 -26.57 15.61 2.97
N SER A 346 -26.86 15.70 1.66
CA SER A 346 -27.94 16.53 1.14
C SER A 346 -29.34 16.15 1.64
N GLY A 347 -29.49 14.96 2.22
CA GLY A 347 -30.72 14.47 2.85
C GLY A 347 -30.78 14.77 4.35
N GLY A 348 -29.79 15.46 4.92
CA GLY A 348 -29.73 15.77 6.35
C GLY A 348 -29.25 14.62 7.25
N LEU A 349 -28.66 13.56 6.67
CA LEU A 349 -28.17 12.40 7.42
C LEU A 349 -26.69 12.53 7.73
N LEU A 350 -26.32 12.18 8.97
CA LEU A 350 -24.92 12.08 9.37
C LEU A 350 -24.22 10.95 8.62
N ARG A 351 -23.05 11.24 8.05
CA ARG A 351 -22.15 10.33 7.38
C ARG A 351 -20.76 10.39 8.02
N VAL A 352 -20.03 9.27 7.99
CA VAL A 352 -18.64 9.20 8.42
C VAL A 352 -17.82 8.54 7.31
N GLY A 353 -16.76 9.22 6.88
CA GLY A 353 -15.96 8.78 5.73
C GLY A 353 -16.72 8.96 4.39
N PRO A 354 -16.20 8.41 3.25
CA PRO A 354 -14.89 7.76 3.13
C PRO A 354 -13.71 8.76 3.15
N GLY A 355 -13.98 10.09 3.21
CA GLY A 355 -12.96 11.12 3.33
C GLY A 355 -12.23 11.03 4.67
N SER A 356 -10.93 11.31 4.66
CA SER A 356 -10.09 11.34 5.86
C SER A 356 -9.31 12.65 5.93
N ALA A 357 -9.18 13.21 7.12
CA ALA A 357 -8.34 14.38 7.38
C ALA A 357 -6.84 14.07 7.23
N GLY A 358 -6.46 12.81 7.17
CA GLY A 358 -5.07 12.38 7.08
C GLY A 358 -4.26 12.78 8.32
N ALA A 359 -2.95 12.97 8.11
CA ALA A 359 -2.03 13.43 9.15
C ALA A 359 -1.89 14.95 9.18
N VAL A 360 -2.04 15.60 8.03
CA VAL A 360 -1.97 17.04 7.80
C VAL A 360 -3.08 17.41 6.81
N PRO A 361 -4.01 18.29 7.16
CA PRO A 361 -4.08 19.00 8.43
C PRO A 361 -4.41 18.11 9.64
N GLY A 362 -4.99 16.91 9.44
CA GLY A 362 -5.35 15.97 10.49
C GLY A 362 -6.64 16.33 11.24
N PRO A 363 -7.02 15.52 12.26
CA PRO A 363 -8.07 15.84 13.20
C PRO A 363 -7.92 17.22 13.83
N ALA A 364 -9.02 17.88 14.12
CA ALA A 364 -9.00 19.23 14.73
C ALA A 364 -8.19 19.26 16.03
N CYS A 365 -8.31 18.21 16.86
CA CYS A 365 -7.58 18.09 18.10
C CYS A 365 -6.04 17.99 17.94
N TYR A 366 -5.51 17.74 16.73
CA TYR A 366 -4.05 17.72 16.52
C TYR A 366 -3.44 19.14 16.48
N GLY A 367 -4.25 20.19 16.37
CA GLY A 367 -3.76 21.57 16.36
C GLY A 367 -2.90 21.92 15.13
N ARG A 368 -3.06 21.18 14.01
CA ARG A 368 -2.28 21.33 12.76
C ARG A 368 -3.06 22.01 11.63
N GLY A 369 -4.14 22.69 11.98
CA GLY A 369 -4.98 23.41 11.02
C GLY A 369 -6.21 22.62 10.52
N GLY A 370 -6.45 21.40 11.03
CA GLY A 370 -7.71 20.69 10.83
C GLY A 370 -8.86 21.41 11.52
N ALA A 371 -10.02 21.48 10.85
CA ALA A 371 -11.23 22.12 11.39
C ALA A 371 -12.48 21.26 11.21
N GLU A 372 -12.42 20.25 10.36
CA GLU A 372 -13.52 19.32 10.11
C GLU A 372 -13.55 18.24 11.19
N PRO A 373 -14.77 17.84 11.67
CA PRO A 373 -14.89 16.84 12.72
C PRO A 373 -14.49 15.47 12.23
N THR A 374 -13.71 14.76 13.05
CA THR A 374 -13.27 13.38 12.77
C THR A 374 -13.72 12.43 13.86
N VAL A 375 -13.54 11.13 13.61
CA VAL A 375 -13.74 10.07 14.61
C VAL A 375 -12.83 10.28 15.82
N THR A 376 -11.57 10.71 15.61
CA THR A 376 -10.63 11.04 16.70
C THR A 376 -11.15 12.21 17.55
N ASP A 377 -11.67 13.28 16.94
CA ASP A 377 -12.24 14.40 17.69
C ASP A 377 -13.44 13.95 18.53
N ALA A 378 -14.29 13.10 17.97
CA ALA A 378 -15.42 12.54 18.69
C ALA A 378 -14.97 11.67 19.89
N ALA A 379 -13.90 10.86 19.72
CA ALA A 379 -13.34 10.05 20.77
C ALA A 379 -12.70 10.90 21.90
N VAL A 380 -12.06 12.02 21.56
CA VAL A 380 -11.54 12.99 22.54
C VAL A 380 -12.69 13.65 23.30
N VAL A 381 -13.75 14.09 22.62
CA VAL A 381 -14.94 14.71 23.26
C VAL A 381 -15.61 13.75 24.25
N LEU A 382 -15.63 12.45 23.95
CA LEU A 382 -16.20 11.42 24.80
C LEU A 382 -15.27 10.93 25.92
N GLY A 383 -14.01 11.38 25.92
CA GLY A 383 -13.02 10.94 26.91
C GLY A 383 -12.47 9.54 26.68
N TYR A 384 -12.62 8.97 25.48
CA TYR A 384 -12.03 7.66 25.13
C TYR A 384 -10.54 7.78 24.80
N ILE A 385 -10.07 8.97 24.43
CA ILE A 385 -8.66 9.29 24.24
C ILE A 385 -8.25 10.32 25.30
N ASP A 386 -7.22 10.00 26.08
CA ASP A 386 -6.61 10.93 27.02
C ASP A 386 -5.80 11.96 26.26
N PRO A 387 -6.18 13.27 26.29
CA PRO A 387 -5.51 14.30 25.53
C PRO A 387 -4.08 14.58 25.99
N ASP A 388 -3.76 14.31 27.24
CA ASP A 388 -2.45 14.56 27.82
C ASP A 388 -1.47 13.40 27.60
N HIS A 389 -1.97 12.20 27.32
CA HIS A 389 -1.16 10.98 27.14
C HIS A 389 -1.07 10.48 25.69
N PHE A 390 -1.56 11.26 24.73
CA PHE A 390 -1.43 10.87 23.33
C PHE A 390 0.05 10.82 22.92
N LEU A 391 0.50 9.72 22.32
CA LEU A 391 1.91 9.43 22.00
C LEU A 391 2.83 9.51 23.26
N ASP A 392 2.40 8.90 24.36
CA ASP A 392 3.12 8.97 25.66
C ASP A 392 3.36 10.41 26.14
N GLY A 393 2.36 11.29 25.94
CA GLY A 393 2.42 12.70 26.33
C GLY A 393 3.28 13.60 25.43
N ARG A 394 3.82 13.05 24.33
CA ARG A 394 4.64 13.83 23.37
C ARG A 394 3.84 14.73 22.45
N MET A 395 2.52 14.51 22.37
CA MET A 395 1.62 15.28 21.54
C MET A 395 0.31 15.54 22.29
N PRO A 396 0.20 16.65 23.05
CA PRO A 396 -1.03 17.02 23.72
C PRO A 396 -2.11 17.34 22.67
N LEU A 397 -3.34 16.89 22.92
CA LEU A 397 -4.46 17.12 22.00
C LEU A 397 -5.27 18.35 22.47
N ASP A 398 -5.71 19.16 21.50
CA ASP A 398 -6.58 20.31 21.74
C ASP A 398 -8.06 19.88 21.87
N VAL A 399 -8.51 19.75 23.11
CA VAL A 399 -9.88 19.33 23.43
C VAL A 399 -10.90 20.37 22.96
N GLU A 400 -10.57 21.66 23.02
CA GLU A 400 -11.50 22.72 22.62
C GLU A 400 -11.65 22.76 21.09
N ALA A 401 -10.59 22.52 20.34
CA ALA A 401 -10.67 22.35 18.89
C ALA A 401 -11.56 21.14 18.52
N ALA A 402 -11.42 20.01 19.22
CA ALA A 402 -12.28 18.84 19.01
C ALA A 402 -13.77 19.17 19.31
N ARG A 403 -14.02 19.86 20.43
CA ARG A 403 -15.38 20.31 20.81
C ARG A 403 -16.00 21.26 19.78
N ALA A 404 -15.21 22.18 19.27
CA ALA A 404 -15.66 23.14 18.25
C ALA A 404 -16.02 22.42 16.94
N ALA A 405 -15.18 21.49 16.48
CA ALA A 405 -15.42 20.71 15.27
C ALA A 405 -16.69 19.84 15.38
N VAL A 406 -16.80 19.04 16.44
CA VAL A 406 -17.99 18.19 16.69
C VAL A 406 -19.24 19.03 16.95
N GLY A 407 -19.08 20.22 17.56
CA GLY A 407 -20.15 21.17 17.80
C GLY A 407 -20.87 21.63 16.53
N GLY A 408 -20.17 21.71 15.40
CA GLY A 408 -20.78 21.98 14.10
C GLY A 408 -21.79 20.91 13.68
N ILE A 409 -21.49 19.63 13.89
CA ILE A 409 -22.42 18.51 13.65
C ILE A 409 -23.58 18.54 14.66
N ALA A 410 -23.29 18.80 15.94
CA ALA A 410 -24.29 18.88 17.00
C ALA A 410 -25.34 19.95 16.68
N ALA A 411 -24.91 21.15 16.32
CA ALA A 411 -25.77 22.24 15.94
C ALA A 411 -26.65 21.96 14.71
N ALA A 412 -26.04 21.33 13.68
CA ALA A 412 -26.77 21.03 12.45
C ALA A 412 -27.83 19.93 12.60
N LEU A 413 -27.67 19.04 13.60
CA LEU A 413 -28.60 17.94 13.89
C LEU A 413 -29.49 18.18 15.10
N ASP A 414 -29.37 19.36 15.74
CA ASP A 414 -30.08 19.72 16.99
C ASP A 414 -29.87 18.68 18.11
N LEU A 415 -28.57 18.25 18.28
CA LEU A 415 -28.16 17.28 19.28
C LEU A 415 -27.26 17.92 20.35
N ALA A 416 -27.21 17.30 21.53
CA ALA A 416 -26.18 17.62 22.50
C ALA A 416 -24.79 17.20 21.98
N LEU A 417 -23.72 17.91 22.41
CA LEU A 417 -22.35 17.66 21.92
C LEU A 417 -21.92 16.20 22.06
N HIS A 418 -22.19 15.58 23.22
CA HIS A 418 -21.83 14.18 23.47
C HIS A 418 -22.69 13.20 22.64
N GLU A 419 -23.94 13.54 22.36
CA GLU A 419 -24.81 12.73 21.50
C GLU A 419 -24.32 12.76 20.04
N ALA A 420 -23.89 13.93 19.56
CA ALA A 420 -23.29 14.05 18.24
C ALA A 420 -21.97 13.26 18.14
N ALA A 421 -21.08 13.40 19.13
CA ALA A 421 -19.84 12.65 19.21
C ALA A 421 -20.08 11.13 19.22
N PHE A 422 -21.01 10.66 20.03
CA PHE A 422 -21.39 9.24 20.09
C PHE A 422 -22.00 8.76 18.77
N SER A 423 -22.81 9.57 18.10
CA SER A 423 -23.39 9.24 16.80
C SER A 423 -22.32 9.11 15.71
N ILE A 424 -21.27 9.94 15.73
CA ILE A 424 -20.12 9.84 14.84
C ILE A 424 -19.43 8.48 15.04
N LEU A 425 -19.10 8.11 16.28
CA LEU A 425 -18.47 6.82 16.57
C LEU A 425 -19.35 5.65 16.17
N ARG A 426 -20.65 5.71 16.46
CA ARG A 426 -21.60 4.64 16.16
C ARG A 426 -21.80 4.40 14.65
N ILE A 427 -21.64 5.43 13.82
CA ILE A 427 -21.69 5.29 12.36
C ILE A 427 -20.36 4.75 11.82
N ALA A 428 -19.25 5.12 12.45
CA ALA A 428 -17.92 4.63 12.07
C ALA A 428 -17.69 3.14 12.43
N SER A 429 -18.39 2.64 13.45
CA SER A 429 -18.30 1.26 13.94
C SER A 429 -19.33 0.35 13.30
#